data_f6bbe5f7f41ae41989ad296cf3645702
#
_entry.id   f6bbe5f7f41ae41989ad296cf3645702
#
_cell.length_a   1.000
_cell.length_b   1.000
_cell.length_c   1.000
_cell.angle_alpha   90.00
_cell.angle_beta   90.00
_cell.angle_gamma   90.00
#
_symmetry.space_group_name_H-M   'P 1'
#
loop_
_entity.id
_entity.type
_entity.pdbx_description
1 polymer ?
#
loop_
_entity_poly.entity_id
_entity_poly.type
_entity_poly.pdbx_seq_one_letter_code
_entity_poly.pdbx_strand_id
1 'polypeptide(L)'
;MNVENKLNDLLNEFKTSNVKEIADHLDISIQHQDFKAKTLDSRLMIVDYKGYIFVRSDLDCAYENFLIAHELGHYVLHYDENISFHFLRRVYKTRLEREANEFAIRLLMYEELHNIKDIENIEFIVKEKGIPLKVWYSLNEKISEEVLCVQRKYASQKI
;
A
#
# COMPACT_ATOMS: atom_id res chain seq x y z
N MET A 1 -7.86 10.98 7.34
CA MET A 1 -6.84 10.05 7.89
C MET A 1 -5.54 10.28 7.15
N ASN A 2 -4.41 10.38 7.84
CA ASN A 2 -3.10 10.54 7.20
C ASN A 2 -2.48 9.15 6.98
N VAL A 3 -2.39 8.72 5.73
CA VAL A 3 -1.84 7.42 5.32
C VAL A 3 -0.38 7.28 5.76
N GLU A 4 0.41 8.35 5.60
CA GLU A 4 1.84 8.37 5.97
C GLU A 4 2.06 8.10 7.47
N ASN A 5 1.28 8.76 8.34
CA ASN A 5 1.40 8.56 9.79
C ASN A 5 1.08 7.12 10.18
N LYS A 6 0.00 6.55 9.64
CA LYS A 6 -0.38 5.16 9.90
C LYS A 6 0.69 4.16 9.44
N LEU A 7 1.28 4.40 8.27
CA LEU A 7 2.36 3.58 7.76
C LEU A 7 3.61 3.69 8.65
N ASN A 8 3.99 4.91 9.03
CA ASN A 8 5.16 5.14 9.89
C ASN A 8 4.99 4.47 11.27
N ASP A 9 3.81 4.54 11.87
CA ASP A 9 3.50 3.86 13.13
C ASP A 9 3.71 2.34 12.98
N LEU A 10 3.17 1.75 11.90
CA LEU A 10 3.29 0.32 11.61
C LEU A 10 4.75 -0.11 11.37
N LEU A 11 5.52 0.66 10.57
CA LEU A 11 6.93 0.37 10.31
C LEU A 11 7.79 0.52 11.57
N ASN A 12 7.46 1.48 12.43
CA ASN A 12 8.13 1.65 13.72
C ASN A 12 7.85 0.51 14.69
N GLU A 13 6.64 -0.04 14.66
CA GLU A 13 6.23 -1.17 15.50
C GLU A 13 6.88 -2.48 15.03
N PHE A 14 6.76 -2.81 13.74
CA PHE A 14 7.20 -4.11 13.20
C PHE A 14 8.66 -4.15 12.76
N LYS A 15 9.30 -3.00 12.56
CA LYS A 15 10.70 -2.90 12.12
C LYS A 15 11.01 -3.60 10.79
N THR A 16 10.04 -3.68 9.91
CA THR A 16 10.17 -4.25 8.56
C THR A 16 9.30 -3.51 7.56
N SER A 17 9.73 -3.43 6.32
CA SER A 17 8.96 -2.98 5.15
C SER A 17 8.55 -4.14 4.21
N ASN A 18 8.86 -5.37 4.58
CA ASN A 18 8.48 -6.55 3.81
C ASN A 18 6.98 -6.84 3.97
N VAL A 19 6.24 -6.82 2.85
CA VAL A 19 4.78 -6.97 2.86
C VAL A 19 4.30 -8.29 3.47
N LYS A 20 5.04 -9.39 3.27
CA LYS A 20 4.68 -10.71 3.79
C LYS A 20 4.95 -10.79 5.30
N GLU A 21 6.06 -10.22 5.77
CA GLU A 21 6.34 -10.12 7.20
C GLU A 21 5.32 -9.23 7.94
N ILE A 22 4.91 -8.12 7.32
CA ILE A 22 3.84 -7.26 7.87
C ILE A 22 2.52 -8.03 7.97
N ALA A 23 2.15 -8.80 6.94
CA ALA A 23 0.96 -9.65 6.98
C ALA A 23 1.04 -10.67 8.13
N ASP A 24 2.19 -11.31 8.33
CA ASP A 24 2.41 -12.25 9.43
C ASP A 24 2.27 -11.57 10.81
N HIS A 25 2.86 -10.38 10.99
CA HIS A 25 2.71 -9.59 12.23
C HIS A 25 1.26 -9.21 12.53
N LEU A 26 0.44 -9.00 11.50
CA LEU A 26 -0.98 -8.67 11.63
C LEU A 26 -1.88 -9.93 11.70
N ASP A 27 -1.32 -11.14 11.75
CA ASP A 27 -2.04 -12.42 11.68
C ASP A 27 -2.96 -12.52 10.45
N ILE A 28 -2.49 -11.99 9.32
CA ILE A 28 -3.19 -12.05 8.03
C ILE A 28 -2.65 -13.21 7.20
N SER A 29 -3.53 -14.13 6.80
CA SER A 29 -3.18 -15.26 5.94
C SER A 29 -3.22 -14.88 4.47
N ILE A 30 -2.10 -15.07 3.75
CA ILE A 30 -2.03 -14.88 2.29
C ILE A 30 -2.34 -16.22 1.61
N GLN A 31 -3.31 -16.21 0.70
CA GLN A 31 -3.80 -17.38 -0.02
C GLN A 31 -3.73 -17.13 -1.53
N HIS A 32 -3.22 -18.11 -2.28
CA HIS A 32 -3.24 -18.05 -3.75
C HIS A 32 -4.44 -18.81 -4.27
N GLN A 33 -5.18 -18.20 -5.21
CA GLN A 33 -6.33 -18.84 -5.86
C GLN A 33 -6.59 -18.29 -7.24
N ASP A 34 -7.33 -19.05 -8.04
CA ASP A 34 -7.83 -18.61 -9.33
C ASP A 34 -9.20 -17.95 -9.16
N PHE A 35 -9.30 -16.68 -9.53
CA PHE A 35 -10.58 -15.97 -9.52
C PHE A 35 -11.36 -16.25 -10.80
N LYS A 36 -12.68 -16.47 -10.66
CA LYS A 36 -13.60 -16.59 -11.80
C LYS A 36 -13.68 -15.27 -12.60
N ALA A 37 -13.66 -14.14 -11.90
CA ALA A 37 -13.62 -12.83 -12.53
C ALA A 37 -12.20 -12.52 -13.01
N LYS A 38 -12.01 -12.40 -14.31
CA LYS A 38 -10.70 -12.10 -14.93
C LYS A 38 -10.15 -10.70 -14.57
N THR A 39 -11.00 -9.82 -14.07
CA THR A 39 -10.65 -8.44 -13.67
C THR A 39 -10.25 -8.32 -12.21
N LEU A 40 -10.34 -9.40 -11.43
CA LEU A 40 -9.99 -9.43 -10.02
C LEU A 40 -8.65 -10.16 -9.83
N ASP A 41 -7.65 -9.46 -9.30
CA ASP A 41 -6.32 -10.01 -9.05
C ASP A 41 -6.05 -10.25 -7.57
N SER A 42 -6.70 -9.50 -6.67
CA SER A 42 -6.61 -9.69 -5.21
C SER A 42 -7.90 -9.34 -4.50
N ARG A 43 -8.02 -9.78 -3.25
CA ARG A 43 -9.16 -9.47 -2.37
C ARG A 43 -8.80 -9.67 -0.91
N LEU A 44 -9.14 -8.68 -0.07
CA LEU A 44 -9.18 -8.82 1.38
C LEU A 44 -10.53 -9.38 1.84
N MET A 45 -10.49 -10.38 2.72
CA MET A 45 -11.66 -10.88 3.46
C MET A 45 -11.35 -10.93 4.94
N ILE A 46 -12.34 -10.63 5.76
CA ILE A 46 -12.25 -10.75 7.21
C ILE A 46 -13.33 -11.70 7.66
N VAL A 47 -12.92 -12.80 8.29
CA VAL A 47 -13.80 -13.85 8.80
C VAL A 47 -13.42 -14.13 10.25
N ASP A 48 -14.38 -14.01 11.16
CA ASP A 48 -14.18 -14.23 12.59
C ASP A 48 -12.95 -13.45 13.13
N TYR A 49 -12.89 -12.15 12.80
CA TYR A 49 -11.81 -11.20 13.19
C TYR A 49 -10.43 -11.53 12.61
N LYS A 50 -10.31 -12.53 11.74
CA LYS A 50 -9.06 -12.89 11.06
C LYS A 50 -9.04 -12.40 9.62
N GLY A 51 -7.95 -11.76 9.22
CA GLY A 51 -7.72 -11.27 7.86
C GLY A 51 -7.21 -12.37 6.91
N TYR A 52 -7.73 -12.37 5.70
CA TYR A 52 -7.26 -13.22 4.60
C TYR A 52 -7.06 -12.36 3.36
N ILE A 53 -5.88 -12.40 2.79
CA ILE A 53 -5.59 -11.79 1.48
C ILE A 53 -5.52 -12.90 0.45
N PHE A 54 -6.45 -12.88 -0.50
CA PHE A 54 -6.45 -13.78 -1.65
C PHE A 54 -5.78 -13.08 -2.82
N VAL A 55 -4.86 -13.74 -3.47
CA VAL A 55 -4.12 -13.24 -4.63
C VAL A 55 -4.18 -14.27 -5.76
N ARG A 56 -4.28 -13.81 -7.01
CA ARG A 56 -4.26 -14.68 -8.19
C ARG A 56 -2.95 -15.47 -8.26
N SER A 57 -3.03 -16.75 -8.65
CA SER A 57 -1.91 -17.70 -8.55
C SER A 57 -0.79 -17.49 -9.57
N ASP A 58 -1.05 -16.85 -10.70
CA ASP A 58 -0.15 -16.78 -11.86
C ASP A 58 0.46 -15.38 -12.12
N LEU A 59 0.54 -14.56 -11.07
CA LEU A 59 1.06 -13.20 -11.17
C LEU A 59 2.59 -13.15 -11.03
N ASP A 60 3.18 -12.12 -11.64
CA ASP A 60 4.55 -11.73 -11.37
C ASP A 60 4.75 -11.36 -9.90
N CYS A 61 5.88 -11.76 -9.33
CA CYS A 61 6.18 -11.61 -7.91
C CYS A 61 6.14 -10.15 -7.43
N ALA A 62 6.64 -9.22 -8.24
CA ALA A 62 6.62 -7.79 -7.90
C ALA A 62 5.19 -7.24 -7.87
N TYR A 63 4.38 -7.59 -8.86
CA TYR A 63 2.97 -7.20 -8.89
C TYR A 63 2.15 -7.87 -7.77
N GLU A 64 2.44 -9.12 -7.43
CA GLU A 64 1.85 -9.78 -6.26
C GLU A 64 2.13 -8.98 -4.98
N ASN A 65 3.37 -8.53 -4.77
CA ASN A 65 3.72 -7.72 -3.61
C ASN A 65 2.97 -6.38 -3.58
N PHE A 66 2.75 -5.75 -4.74
CA PHE A 66 1.91 -4.55 -4.83
C PHE A 66 0.46 -4.84 -4.39
N LEU A 67 -0.12 -5.93 -4.87
CA LEU A 67 -1.48 -6.32 -4.49
C LEU A 67 -1.61 -6.63 -2.99
N ILE A 68 -0.65 -7.36 -2.42
CA ILE A 68 -0.61 -7.62 -0.98
C ILE A 68 -0.50 -6.30 -0.20
N ALA A 69 0.38 -5.39 -0.61
CA ALA A 69 0.51 -4.07 0.02
C ALA A 69 -0.78 -3.24 -0.07
N HIS A 70 -1.50 -3.33 -1.19
CA HIS A 70 -2.79 -2.67 -1.40
C HIS A 70 -3.87 -3.23 -0.43
N GLU A 71 -3.98 -4.55 -0.32
CA GLU A 71 -4.93 -5.19 0.60
C GLU A 71 -4.57 -4.94 2.07
N LEU A 72 -3.26 -4.88 2.40
CA LEU A 72 -2.80 -4.43 3.73
C LEU A 72 -3.22 -2.98 3.99
N GLY A 73 -3.16 -2.10 2.99
CA GLY A 73 -3.67 -0.74 3.07
C GLY A 73 -5.15 -0.70 3.46
N HIS A 74 -5.98 -1.52 2.82
CA HIS A 74 -7.39 -1.66 3.22
C HIS A 74 -7.54 -2.13 4.66
N TYR A 75 -6.76 -3.12 5.08
CA TYR A 75 -6.82 -3.64 6.45
C TYR A 75 -6.40 -2.57 7.47
N VAL A 76 -5.25 -1.94 7.28
CA VAL A 76 -4.67 -0.99 8.25
C VAL A 76 -5.46 0.32 8.35
N LEU A 77 -5.98 0.80 7.22
CA LEU A 77 -6.64 2.12 7.14
C LEU A 77 -8.15 2.06 7.34
N HIS A 78 -8.78 0.99 6.89
CA HIS A 78 -10.24 0.94 6.73
C HIS A 78 -10.90 -0.18 7.52
N TYR A 79 -10.10 -1.04 8.16
CA TYR A 79 -10.69 -2.07 9.02
C TYR A 79 -11.30 -1.43 10.26
N ASP A 80 -12.63 -1.44 10.28
CA ASP A 80 -13.44 -1.19 11.45
C ASP A 80 -14.37 -2.39 11.59
N GLU A 81 -14.48 -2.97 12.78
CA GLU A 81 -15.33 -4.12 13.09
C GLU A 81 -16.79 -3.94 12.66
N ASN A 82 -17.22 -2.70 12.44
CA ASN A 82 -18.57 -2.31 12.03
C ASN A 82 -18.75 -2.02 10.53
N ILE A 83 -17.66 -2.02 9.73
CA ILE A 83 -17.75 -1.69 8.30
C ILE A 83 -17.73 -2.96 7.46
N SER A 84 -18.86 -3.30 6.88
CA SER A 84 -18.94 -4.24 5.77
C SER A 84 -18.61 -3.52 4.47
N PHE A 85 -17.45 -3.82 3.85
CA PHE A 85 -17.00 -3.25 2.59
C PHE A 85 -18.00 -3.39 1.43
N HIS A 86 -19.00 -4.26 1.57
CA HIS A 86 -19.99 -4.52 0.53
C HIS A 86 -21.06 -3.43 0.36
N PHE A 87 -21.22 -2.52 1.32
CA PHE A 87 -22.30 -1.52 1.35
C PHE A 87 -21.85 -0.08 1.12
N LEU A 88 -20.59 0.16 0.76
CA LEU A 88 -20.07 1.52 0.60
C LEU A 88 -20.60 2.16 -0.71
N ARG A 89 -21.02 3.42 -0.61
CA ARG A 89 -21.36 4.22 -1.79
C ARG A 89 -20.15 4.35 -2.72
N ARG A 90 -20.39 4.38 -4.03
CA ARG A 90 -19.32 4.42 -5.06
C ARG A 90 -18.22 5.46 -4.80
N VAL A 91 -18.60 6.68 -4.37
CA VAL A 91 -17.63 7.76 -4.08
C VAL A 91 -16.74 7.41 -2.89
N TYR A 92 -17.31 6.83 -1.86
CA TYR A 92 -16.57 6.40 -0.67
C TYR A 92 -15.62 5.25 -1.00
N LYS A 93 -16.07 4.29 -1.80
CA LYS A 93 -15.23 3.18 -2.30
C LYS A 93 -14.01 3.71 -3.07
N THR A 94 -14.19 4.69 -3.97
CA THR A 94 -13.10 5.30 -4.75
C THR A 94 -12.05 5.96 -3.85
N ARG A 95 -12.47 6.61 -2.77
CA ARG A 95 -11.56 7.19 -1.78
C ARG A 95 -10.75 6.11 -1.06
N LEU A 96 -11.39 5.03 -0.61
CA LEU A 96 -10.71 3.92 0.07
C LEU A 96 -9.69 3.24 -0.84
N GLU A 97 -10.04 3.01 -2.11
CA GLU A 97 -9.11 2.47 -3.11
C GLU A 97 -7.89 3.38 -3.32
N ARG A 98 -8.11 4.69 -3.36
CA ARG A 98 -7.02 5.66 -3.49
C ARG A 98 -6.09 5.68 -2.27
N GLU A 99 -6.64 5.61 -1.06
CA GLU A 99 -5.88 5.54 0.18
C GLU A 99 -5.10 4.22 0.29
N ALA A 100 -5.68 3.09 -0.12
CA ALA A 100 -4.99 1.79 -0.17
C ALA A 100 -3.85 1.77 -1.21
N ASN A 101 -4.07 2.37 -2.39
CA ASN A 101 -3.02 2.55 -3.39
C ASN A 101 -1.87 3.43 -2.89
N GLU A 102 -2.18 4.52 -2.20
CA GLU A 102 -1.19 5.41 -1.58
C GLU A 102 -0.37 4.66 -0.53
N PHE A 103 -1.02 3.88 0.33
CA PHE A 103 -0.36 3.04 1.32
C PHE A 103 0.61 2.06 0.66
N ALA A 104 0.17 1.36 -0.39
CA ALA A 104 0.99 0.40 -1.13
C ALA A 104 2.23 1.05 -1.76
N ILE A 105 2.07 2.20 -2.42
CA ILE A 105 3.19 2.93 -3.01
C ILE A 105 4.20 3.34 -1.94
N ARG A 106 3.74 3.96 -0.84
CA ARG A 106 4.62 4.43 0.24
C ARG A 106 5.34 3.29 0.94
N LEU A 107 4.69 2.14 1.11
CA LEU A 107 5.30 0.95 1.71
C LEU A 107 6.38 0.37 0.79
N LEU A 108 6.07 0.11 -0.48
CA LEU A 108 7.00 -0.52 -1.42
C LEU A 108 8.17 0.38 -1.82
N MET A 109 7.98 1.69 -1.80
CA MET A 109 9.00 2.68 -2.14
C MET A 109 9.56 3.39 -0.89
N TYR A 110 9.43 2.78 0.29
CA TYR A 110 9.80 3.44 1.55
C TYR A 110 11.26 3.91 1.57
N GLU A 111 12.17 3.08 1.11
CA GLU A 111 13.61 3.41 1.07
C GLU A 111 13.90 4.47 -0.01
N GLU A 112 13.30 4.33 -1.19
CA GLU A 112 13.51 5.23 -2.33
C GLU A 112 12.95 6.63 -2.05
N LEU A 113 11.78 6.72 -1.42
CA LEU A 113 11.18 8.01 -1.08
C LEU A 113 12.03 8.82 -0.08
N HIS A 114 12.81 8.17 0.77
CA HIS A 114 13.73 8.86 1.67
C HIS A 114 14.96 9.45 0.95
N ASN A 115 15.30 8.95 -0.22
CA ASN A 115 16.45 9.33 -1.04
C ASN A 115 16.05 9.93 -2.40
N ILE A 116 14.85 10.46 -2.53
CA ILE A 116 14.22 10.83 -3.80
C ILE A 116 15.00 11.87 -4.63
N LYS A 117 15.93 12.61 -4.02
CA LYS A 117 16.72 13.65 -4.71
C LYS A 117 17.68 13.06 -5.76
N ASP A 118 18.04 11.79 -5.65
CA ASP A 118 19.06 11.14 -6.46
C ASP A 118 18.48 10.15 -7.47
N ILE A 119 17.16 10.12 -7.62
CA ILE A 119 16.50 9.14 -8.49
C ILE A 119 16.35 9.70 -9.91
N GLU A 120 17.29 9.35 -10.79
CA GLU A 120 17.23 9.71 -12.21
C GLU A 120 16.15 8.94 -13.00
N ASN A 121 15.63 7.82 -12.46
CA ASN A 121 14.74 6.92 -13.21
C ASN A 121 13.63 6.33 -12.34
N ILE A 122 12.81 7.20 -11.74
CA ILE A 122 11.75 6.81 -10.83
C ILE A 122 10.74 5.81 -11.44
N GLU A 123 10.41 5.96 -12.72
CA GLU A 123 9.47 5.06 -13.40
C GLU A 123 10.02 3.64 -13.55
N PHE A 124 11.32 3.49 -13.73
CA PHE A 124 11.96 2.18 -13.76
C PHE A 124 11.81 1.49 -12.40
N ILE A 125 12.09 2.21 -11.32
CA ILE A 125 11.96 1.69 -9.95
C ILE A 125 10.50 1.33 -9.65
N VAL A 126 9.56 2.20 -10.03
CA VAL A 126 8.11 1.94 -9.87
C VAL A 126 7.70 0.63 -10.55
N LYS A 127 8.19 0.38 -11.76
CA LYS A 127 7.94 -0.88 -12.48
C LYS A 127 8.60 -2.09 -11.80
N GLU A 128 9.84 -1.95 -11.36
CA GLU A 128 10.57 -2.99 -10.63
C GLU A 128 9.86 -3.41 -9.33
N LYS A 129 9.21 -2.45 -8.66
CA LYS A 129 8.37 -2.69 -7.47
C LYS A 129 6.98 -3.26 -7.80
N GLY A 130 6.66 -3.48 -9.08
CA GLY A 130 5.37 -4.02 -9.52
C GLY A 130 4.20 -3.04 -9.41
N ILE A 131 4.48 -1.75 -9.19
CA ILE A 131 3.45 -0.72 -9.07
C ILE A 131 2.95 -0.36 -10.47
N PRO A 132 1.63 -0.48 -10.76
CA PRO A 132 1.10 -0.05 -12.05
C PRO A 132 1.34 1.44 -12.30
N LEU A 133 1.89 1.80 -13.45
CA LEU A 133 2.19 3.20 -13.78
C LEU A 133 0.97 4.11 -13.67
N LYS A 134 -0.21 3.61 -14.05
CA LYS A 134 -1.47 4.35 -13.90
C LYS A 134 -1.75 4.74 -12.45
N VAL A 135 -1.46 3.84 -11.50
CA VAL A 135 -1.63 4.09 -10.06
C VAL A 135 -0.59 5.11 -9.59
N TRP A 136 0.67 4.93 -9.99
CA TRP A 136 1.75 5.87 -9.71
C TRP A 136 1.42 7.29 -10.15
N TYR A 137 1.05 7.49 -11.42
CA TYR A 137 0.73 8.82 -11.95
C TYR A 137 -0.49 9.48 -11.30
N SER A 138 -1.40 8.71 -10.71
CA SER A 138 -2.54 9.26 -9.98
C SER A 138 -2.20 9.84 -8.60
N LEU A 139 -1.01 9.53 -8.06
CA LEU A 139 -0.61 9.81 -6.68
C LEU A 139 0.80 10.43 -6.54
N ASN A 140 1.63 10.38 -7.58
CA ASN A 140 3.04 10.78 -7.51
C ASN A 140 3.23 12.26 -7.11
N GLU A 141 2.41 13.17 -7.57
CA GLU A 141 2.50 14.59 -7.21
C GLU A 141 2.28 14.78 -5.71
N LYS A 142 1.20 14.20 -5.16
CA LYS A 142 0.90 14.24 -3.72
C LYS A 142 2.05 13.67 -2.89
N ILE A 143 2.52 12.49 -3.24
CA ILE A 143 3.57 11.80 -2.49
C ILE A 143 4.88 12.59 -2.55
N SER A 144 5.28 13.08 -3.73
CA SER A 144 6.51 13.84 -3.91
C SER A 144 6.51 15.17 -3.17
N GLU A 145 5.39 15.90 -3.19
CA GLU A 145 5.24 17.17 -2.48
C GLU A 145 5.37 16.98 -0.96
N GLU A 146 4.73 15.96 -0.40
CA GLU A 146 4.80 15.66 1.04
C GLU A 146 6.23 15.28 1.46
N VAL A 147 6.92 14.43 0.70
CA VAL A 147 8.31 14.04 0.98
C VAL A 147 9.25 15.24 0.93
N LEU A 148 9.12 16.11 -0.09
CA LEU A 148 9.91 17.33 -0.20
C LEU A 148 9.63 18.33 0.92
N CYS A 149 8.38 18.43 1.38
CA CYS A 149 8.00 19.28 2.50
C CYS A 149 8.66 18.81 3.80
N VAL A 150 8.66 17.50 4.07
CA VAL A 150 9.34 16.92 5.25
C VAL A 150 10.84 17.17 5.19
N GLN A 151 11.49 16.95 4.05
CA GLN A 151 12.92 17.20 3.88
C GLN A 151 13.31 18.67 4.12
N ARG A 152 12.49 19.63 3.67
CA ARG A 152 12.71 21.07 3.91
C ARG A 152 12.62 21.43 5.39
N LYS A 153 11.68 20.84 6.13
CA LYS A 153 11.56 21.06 7.58
C LYS A 153 12.78 20.56 8.35
N TYR A 154 13.29 19.39 8.02
CA TYR A 154 14.51 18.86 8.65
C TYR A 154 15.77 19.65 8.28
N ALA A 155 15.88 20.17 7.07
CA ALA A 155 17.00 21.01 6.65
C ALA A 155 17.03 22.34 7.39
N SER A 156 15.88 22.94 7.69
CA SER A 156 15.75 24.22 8.43
C SER A 156 16.00 24.08 9.94
N GLN A 157 15.94 22.88 10.51
CA GLN A 157 16.21 22.63 11.93
C GLN A 157 17.69 22.35 12.23
N LYS A 158 18.54 22.22 11.20
CA LYS A 158 19.99 21.98 11.33
C LYS A 158 20.86 23.25 11.21
N ILE A 159 20.26 24.42 11.23
CA ILE A 159 20.95 25.73 11.28
C ILE A 159 20.79 26.26 12.75
#